data_d76ee3650bbff5bec8e53ec8e3a225e2
#
_entry.id   d76ee3650bbff5bec8e53ec8e3a225e2
#
_cell.length_a   1.000
_cell.length_b   1.000
_cell.length_c   1.000
_cell.angle_alpha   90.00
_cell.angle_beta   90.00
_cell.angle_gamma   90.00
#
_symmetry.space_group_name_H-M   'P 1'
#
loop_
_entity.id
_entity.type
_entity.pdbx_description
1 polymer ?
#
loop_
_entity_poly.entity_id
_entity_poly.type
_entity_poly.pdbx_seq_one_letter_code
_entity_poly.pdbx_strand_id
1 'polypeptide(L)'
;MIYLKPITYDNINDFAGTSYDTMSLEQKHHMIRESVNKIHDESYFEFLVIYEDNTVIGFMNLYAHSEHIISCGPTIKEEFQNRGYGFSAETKALEYAKDRGYTIAVAGVDENNKSSIALHEKLGFELERKYLGREDRTIRLYIKAL
;
A
#
# COMPACT_ATOMS: atom_id res chain seq x y z
N MET A 1 14.10 -7.79 10.73
CA MET A 1 13.02 -6.91 11.23
C MET A 1 12.50 -6.06 10.08
N ILE A 2 11.19 -5.99 9.94
CA ILE A 2 10.53 -5.17 8.91
C ILE A 2 10.40 -3.73 9.41
N TYR A 3 10.76 -2.77 8.57
CA TYR A 3 10.48 -1.36 8.84
C TYR A 3 10.17 -0.60 7.56
N LEU A 4 9.51 0.54 7.72
CA LEU A 4 9.08 1.41 6.63
C LEU A 4 9.86 2.72 6.68
N LYS A 5 10.28 3.22 5.51
CA LYS A 5 10.90 4.54 5.37
C LYS A 5 10.29 5.30 4.20
N PRO A 6 10.14 6.62 4.30
CA PRO A 6 9.73 7.41 3.15
C PRO A 6 10.64 7.16 1.95
N ILE A 7 10.04 7.05 0.76
CA ILE A 7 10.81 6.89 -0.47
C ILE A 7 11.59 8.17 -0.76
N THR A 8 12.79 8.03 -1.32
CA THR A 8 13.61 9.13 -1.82
C THR A 8 14.03 8.85 -3.26
N TYR A 9 14.64 9.82 -3.93
CA TYR A 9 15.15 9.63 -5.28
C TYR A 9 16.24 8.57 -5.36
N ASP A 10 16.91 8.27 -4.25
CA ASP A 10 17.90 7.19 -4.18
C ASP A 10 17.27 5.80 -4.41
N ASN A 11 15.96 5.68 -4.24
CA ASN A 11 15.23 4.44 -4.45
C ASN A 11 14.76 4.23 -5.89
N ILE A 12 15.16 5.10 -6.83
CA ILE A 12 14.65 5.06 -8.22
C ILE A 12 14.87 3.71 -8.91
N ASN A 13 15.91 2.99 -8.53
CA ASN A 13 16.24 1.70 -9.12
C ASN A 13 15.71 0.50 -8.31
N ASP A 14 14.98 0.75 -7.22
CA ASP A 14 14.52 -0.33 -6.33
C ASP A 14 13.18 -0.94 -6.74
N PHE A 15 12.58 -0.48 -7.86
CA PHE A 15 11.27 -0.98 -8.31
C PHE A 15 11.33 -2.36 -8.97
N ALA A 16 12.51 -2.86 -9.31
CA ALA A 16 12.68 -4.17 -9.93
C ALA A 16 11.99 -5.27 -9.10
N GLY A 17 11.32 -6.19 -9.77
CA GLY A 17 10.57 -7.26 -9.11
C GLY A 17 9.16 -6.86 -8.67
N THR A 18 8.71 -5.65 -9.00
CA THR A 18 7.34 -5.17 -8.76
C THR A 18 6.71 -4.68 -10.06
N SER A 19 5.38 -4.52 -10.06
CA SER A 19 4.65 -3.96 -11.19
C SER A 19 5.03 -2.50 -11.47
N TYR A 20 5.55 -1.77 -10.49
CA TYR A 20 6.00 -0.39 -10.67
C TYR A 20 7.18 -0.25 -11.61
N ASP A 21 7.95 -1.32 -11.84
CA ASP A 21 9.11 -1.29 -12.73
C ASP A 21 8.72 -1.08 -14.20
N THR A 22 7.44 -1.30 -14.55
CA THR A 22 6.93 -1.03 -15.90
C THR A 22 6.74 0.45 -16.20
N MET A 23 6.76 1.30 -15.18
CA MET A 23 6.67 2.75 -15.35
C MET A 23 7.93 3.30 -16.03
N SER A 24 7.76 4.36 -16.82
CA SER A 24 8.89 5.10 -17.37
C SER A 24 9.70 5.77 -16.25
N LEU A 25 10.94 6.15 -16.54
CA LEU A 25 11.77 6.89 -15.60
C LEU A 25 11.08 8.18 -15.16
N GLU A 26 10.43 8.88 -16.09
CA GLU A 26 9.69 10.12 -15.80
C GLU A 26 8.53 9.87 -14.83
N GLN A 27 7.77 8.78 -15.06
CA GLN A 27 6.68 8.40 -14.16
C GLN A 27 7.17 8.05 -12.77
N LYS A 28 8.31 7.33 -12.67
CA LYS A 28 8.93 7.00 -11.38
C LYS A 28 9.36 8.27 -10.63
N HIS A 29 10.00 9.21 -11.31
CA HIS A 29 10.38 10.50 -10.73
C HIS A 29 9.17 11.29 -10.25
N HIS A 30 8.10 11.32 -11.05
CA HIS A 30 6.88 12.04 -10.70
C HIS A 30 6.24 11.46 -9.42
N MET A 31 6.13 10.14 -9.34
CA MET A 31 5.58 9.47 -8.16
C MET A 31 6.41 9.74 -6.90
N ILE A 32 7.74 9.68 -7.02
CA ILE A 32 8.62 9.98 -5.89
C ILE A 32 8.45 11.43 -5.44
N ARG A 33 8.35 12.37 -6.39
CA ARG A 33 8.13 13.79 -6.09
C ARG A 33 6.82 14.00 -5.33
N GLU A 34 5.74 13.37 -5.78
CA GLU A 34 4.45 13.46 -5.08
C GLU A 34 4.57 12.90 -3.66
N SER A 35 5.25 11.78 -3.49
CA SER A 35 5.46 11.19 -2.17
C SER A 35 6.30 12.09 -1.26
N VAL A 36 7.37 12.67 -1.77
CA VAL A 36 8.21 13.61 -1.00
C VAL A 36 7.40 14.82 -0.56
N ASN A 37 6.52 15.33 -1.42
CA ASN A 37 5.62 16.43 -1.12
C ASN A 37 4.38 16.01 -0.33
N LYS A 38 4.15 14.70 -0.20
CA LYS A 38 3.02 14.08 0.51
C LYS A 38 1.66 14.49 -0.03
N ILE A 39 1.56 14.66 -1.36
CA ILE A 39 0.33 15.06 -2.00
C ILE A 39 0.21 14.45 -3.41
N HIS A 40 -0.98 13.93 -3.72
CA HIS A 40 -1.42 13.51 -5.04
C HIS A 40 -2.89 13.90 -5.20
N ASP A 41 -3.23 14.62 -6.29
CA ASP A 41 -4.60 15.08 -6.56
C ASP A 41 -5.25 15.74 -5.33
N GLU A 42 -4.55 16.66 -4.69
CA GLU A 42 -5.01 17.42 -3.53
C GLU A 42 -5.23 16.58 -2.26
N SER A 43 -4.89 15.27 -2.29
CA SER A 43 -5.04 14.38 -1.14
C SER A 43 -3.67 13.95 -0.62
N TYR A 44 -3.60 13.62 0.68
CA TYR A 44 -2.39 13.06 1.24
C TYR A 44 -2.02 11.77 0.52
N PHE A 45 -0.78 11.69 0.11
CA PHE A 45 -0.19 10.53 -0.54
C PHE A 45 1.23 10.34 -0.04
N GLU A 46 1.57 9.10 0.30
CA GLU A 46 2.93 8.77 0.64
C GLU A 46 3.26 7.36 0.15
N PHE A 47 4.46 7.20 -0.37
CA PHE A 47 5.00 5.93 -0.83
C PHE A 47 6.17 5.59 0.09
N LEU A 48 6.04 4.51 0.83
CA LEU A 48 7.06 4.07 1.77
C LEU A 48 7.80 2.88 1.20
N VAL A 49 9.08 2.79 1.49
CA VAL A 49 9.90 1.63 1.13
C VAL A 49 9.87 0.65 2.28
N ILE A 50 9.60 -0.62 1.97
CA ILE A 50 9.61 -1.70 2.95
C ILE A 50 10.99 -2.33 2.98
N TYR A 51 11.61 -2.33 4.15
CA TYR A 51 12.91 -2.95 4.39
C TYR A 51 12.79 -4.16 5.29
N GLU A 52 13.49 -5.22 4.93
CA GLU A 52 13.91 -6.28 5.85
C GLU A 52 15.38 -6.04 6.15
N ASP A 53 15.69 -5.57 7.35
CA ASP A 53 17.02 -5.10 7.72
C ASP A 53 17.49 -4.02 6.72
N ASN A 54 18.51 -4.28 5.90
CA ASN A 54 19.02 -3.32 4.93
C ASN A 54 18.58 -3.61 3.48
N THR A 55 17.67 -4.57 3.30
CA THR A 55 17.23 -5.00 1.97
C THR A 55 15.85 -4.43 1.65
N VAL A 56 15.72 -3.78 0.49
CA VAL A 56 14.41 -3.36 -0.02
C VAL A 56 13.65 -4.59 -0.48
N ILE A 57 12.50 -4.85 0.15
CA ILE A 57 11.67 -6.01 -0.19
C ILE A 57 10.33 -5.63 -0.82
N GLY A 58 10.00 -4.35 -0.85
CA GLY A 58 8.75 -3.88 -1.45
C GLY A 58 8.45 -2.44 -1.10
N PHE A 59 7.19 -2.07 -1.33
CA PHE A 59 6.70 -0.72 -1.15
C PHE A 59 5.34 -0.73 -0.50
N MET A 60 5.02 0.36 0.20
CA MET A 60 3.73 0.58 0.84
C MET A 60 3.14 1.88 0.33
N ASN A 61 1.97 1.81 -0.27
CA ASN A 61 1.23 2.97 -0.74
C ASN A 61 0.24 3.42 0.33
N LEU A 62 0.25 4.72 0.65
CA LEU A 62 -0.71 5.36 1.54
C LEU A 62 -1.42 6.45 0.76
N TYR A 63 -2.75 6.40 0.72
CA TYR A 63 -3.54 7.38 -0.01
C TYR A 63 -4.81 7.73 0.78
N ALA A 64 -4.99 9.02 1.05
CA ALA A 64 -6.16 9.50 1.79
C ALA A 64 -7.35 9.72 0.86
N HIS A 65 -8.52 9.25 1.28
CA HIS A 65 -9.79 9.49 0.60
C HIS A 65 -10.54 10.67 1.23
N SER A 66 -10.22 10.99 2.46
CA SER A 66 -10.75 12.14 3.20
C SER A 66 -9.80 12.46 4.35
N GLU A 67 -10.17 13.40 5.22
CA GLU A 67 -9.37 13.72 6.42
C GLU A 67 -9.21 12.54 7.38
N HIS A 68 -10.13 11.57 7.33
CA HIS A 68 -10.18 10.48 8.31
C HIS A 68 -10.04 9.10 7.70
N ILE A 69 -10.14 8.97 6.38
CA ILE A 69 -10.19 7.68 5.67
C ILE A 69 -8.97 7.53 4.78
N ILE A 70 -8.27 6.42 4.93
CA ILE A 70 -7.03 6.14 4.20
C ILE A 70 -7.04 4.72 3.63
N SER A 71 -6.36 4.54 2.50
CA SER A 71 -6.00 3.23 1.97
C SER A 71 -4.51 2.99 2.17
N CYS A 72 -4.15 1.76 2.55
CA CYS A 72 -2.78 1.29 2.60
C CYS A 72 -2.68 0.01 1.79
N GLY A 73 -1.66 -0.10 0.94
CA GLY A 73 -1.48 -1.30 0.13
C GLY A 73 -0.01 -1.67 -0.03
N PRO A 74 0.39 -2.88 0.41
CA PRO A 74 1.75 -3.35 0.21
C PRO A 74 1.92 -3.96 -1.18
N THR A 75 3.10 -3.76 -1.76
CA THR A 75 3.56 -4.47 -2.95
C THR A 75 4.90 -5.09 -2.61
N ILE A 76 4.92 -6.41 -2.42
CA ILE A 76 6.14 -7.15 -2.09
C ILE A 76 6.80 -7.61 -3.38
N LYS A 77 8.12 -7.45 -3.46
CA LYS A 77 8.90 -7.97 -4.60
C LYS A 77 8.66 -9.46 -4.74
N GLU A 78 8.59 -9.90 -5.99
CA GLU A 78 8.24 -11.29 -6.34
C GLU A 78 9.06 -12.32 -5.55
N GLU A 79 10.37 -12.09 -5.44
CA GLU A 79 11.29 -13.01 -4.73
C GLU A 79 11.06 -13.09 -3.22
N PHE A 80 10.32 -12.14 -2.65
CA PHE A 80 10.06 -12.09 -1.20
C PHE A 80 8.60 -12.40 -0.84
N GLN A 81 7.78 -12.74 -1.81
CA GLN A 81 6.36 -13.07 -1.56
C GLN A 81 6.19 -14.38 -0.81
N ASN A 82 5.01 -14.57 -0.21
CA ASN A 82 4.60 -15.76 0.54
C ASN A 82 5.43 -16.05 1.80
N ARG A 83 5.95 -15.00 2.44
CA ARG A 83 6.75 -15.09 3.67
C ARG A 83 6.14 -14.29 4.83
N GLY A 84 4.93 -13.75 4.67
CA GLY A 84 4.27 -12.95 5.70
C GLY A 84 4.71 -11.50 5.78
N TYR A 85 5.53 -11.03 4.86
CA TYR A 85 6.02 -9.65 4.88
C TYR A 85 4.93 -8.62 4.63
N GLY A 86 3.95 -8.92 3.78
CA GLY A 86 2.80 -8.03 3.55
C GLY A 86 2.02 -7.76 4.82
N PHE A 87 1.77 -8.78 5.61
CA PHE A 87 1.08 -8.65 6.90
C PHE A 87 1.88 -7.76 7.87
N SER A 88 3.17 -8.02 8.03
CA SER A 88 4.03 -7.24 8.93
C SER A 88 4.13 -5.78 8.50
N ALA A 89 4.29 -5.53 7.20
CA ALA A 89 4.41 -4.19 6.66
C ALA A 89 3.11 -3.40 6.78
N GLU A 90 1.97 -4.03 6.45
CA GLU A 90 0.68 -3.33 6.53
C GLU A 90 0.27 -3.05 7.98
N THR A 91 0.60 -3.95 8.92
CA THR A 91 0.41 -3.67 10.34
C THR A 91 1.11 -2.37 10.75
N LYS A 92 2.36 -2.19 10.33
CA LYS A 92 3.11 -0.97 10.63
C LYS A 92 2.55 0.26 9.90
N ALA A 93 2.09 0.09 8.67
CA ALA A 93 1.48 1.18 7.91
C ALA A 93 0.18 1.66 8.54
N LEU A 94 -0.63 0.75 9.08
CA LEU A 94 -1.86 1.11 9.77
C LEU A 94 -1.58 1.88 11.07
N GLU A 95 -0.55 1.49 11.81
CA GLU A 95 -0.10 2.25 12.98
C GLU A 95 0.37 3.64 12.60
N TYR A 96 1.16 3.75 11.54
CA TYR A 96 1.65 5.00 11.00
C TYR A 96 0.49 5.92 10.58
N ALA A 97 -0.52 5.37 9.91
CA ALA A 97 -1.71 6.12 9.51
C ALA A 97 -2.51 6.61 10.73
N LYS A 98 -2.67 5.74 11.73
CA LYS A 98 -3.35 6.11 12.96
C LYS A 98 -2.66 7.27 13.68
N ASP A 99 -1.34 7.24 13.76
CA ASP A 99 -0.54 8.30 14.38
C ASP A 99 -0.67 9.63 13.64
N ARG A 100 -1.01 9.59 12.35
CA ARG A 100 -1.29 10.77 11.53
C ARG A 100 -2.73 11.29 11.65
N GLY A 101 -3.57 10.64 12.44
CA GLY A 101 -4.93 11.09 12.71
C GLY A 101 -6.02 10.40 11.88
N TYR A 102 -5.66 9.41 11.07
CA TYR A 102 -6.67 8.63 10.34
C TYR A 102 -7.38 7.67 11.29
N THR A 103 -8.69 7.52 11.09
CA THR A 103 -9.54 6.72 11.99
C THR A 103 -10.13 5.50 11.30
N ILE A 104 -10.11 5.47 9.97
CA ILE A 104 -10.68 4.39 9.17
C ILE A 104 -9.71 4.04 8.05
N ALA A 105 -9.42 2.76 7.90
CA ALA A 105 -8.71 2.23 6.75
C ALA A 105 -9.70 1.47 5.86
N VAL A 106 -9.57 1.65 4.54
CA VAL A 106 -10.38 0.95 3.55
C VAL A 106 -9.48 0.24 2.54
N ALA A 107 -9.98 -0.85 1.99
CA ALA A 107 -9.28 -1.59 0.94
C ALA A 107 -10.29 -2.17 -0.05
N GLY A 108 -10.08 -1.90 -1.34
CA GLY A 108 -10.83 -2.55 -2.41
C GLY A 108 -10.02 -3.73 -2.93
N VAL A 109 -10.56 -4.94 -2.80
CA VAL A 109 -9.87 -6.18 -3.14
C VAL A 109 -10.66 -6.94 -4.20
N ASP A 110 -9.99 -7.31 -5.29
CA ASP A 110 -10.59 -8.17 -6.31
C ASP A 110 -10.99 -9.50 -5.67
N GLU A 111 -12.24 -9.93 -5.91
CA GLU A 111 -12.77 -11.16 -5.32
C GLU A 111 -11.95 -12.41 -5.68
N ASN A 112 -11.22 -12.37 -6.79
CA ASN A 112 -10.34 -13.46 -7.22
C ASN A 112 -8.96 -13.41 -6.59
N ASN A 113 -8.61 -12.32 -5.89
CA ASN A 113 -7.31 -12.19 -5.23
C ASN A 113 -7.38 -12.77 -3.82
N LYS A 114 -7.26 -14.10 -3.74
CA LYS A 114 -7.42 -14.84 -2.48
C LYS A 114 -6.37 -14.47 -1.44
N SER A 115 -5.15 -14.20 -1.86
CA SER A 115 -4.08 -13.83 -0.91
C SER A 115 -4.32 -12.45 -0.28
N SER A 116 -4.83 -11.49 -1.04
CA SER A 116 -5.18 -10.17 -0.51
C SER A 116 -6.40 -10.25 0.42
N ILE A 117 -7.40 -11.06 0.08
CA ILE A 117 -8.56 -11.31 0.94
C ILE A 117 -8.09 -11.86 2.28
N ALA A 118 -7.26 -12.91 2.26
CA ALA A 118 -6.74 -13.53 3.48
C ALA A 118 -5.92 -12.54 4.31
N LEU A 119 -5.11 -11.72 3.67
CA LEU A 119 -4.30 -10.68 4.33
C LEU A 119 -5.19 -9.70 5.08
N HIS A 120 -6.21 -9.14 4.42
CA HIS A 120 -7.06 -8.12 5.02
C HIS A 120 -7.93 -8.70 6.14
N GLU A 121 -8.45 -9.92 5.95
CA GLU A 121 -9.20 -10.59 7.01
C GLU A 121 -8.32 -10.88 8.24
N LYS A 122 -7.08 -11.30 8.02
CA LYS A 122 -6.12 -11.53 9.10
C LYS A 122 -5.75 -10.23 9.84
N LEU A 123 -5.71 -9.10 9.13
CA LEU A 123 -5.47 -7.78 9.71
C LEU A 123 -6.66 -7.22 10.48
N GLY A 124 -7.81 -7.90 10.44
CA GLY A 124 -9.01 -7.47 11.14
C GLY A 124 -9.93 -6.55 10.34
N PHE A 125 -9.70 -6.44 9.03
CA PHE A 125 -10.67 -5.76 8.17
C PHE A 125 -11.95 -6.57 8.06
N GLU A 126 -13.08 -5.88 7.98
CA GLU A 126 -14.39 -6.49 7.80
C GLU A 126 -14.95 -6.17 6.43
N LEU A 127 -15.60 -7.15 5.80
CA LEU A 127 -16.25 -6.96 4.51
C LEU A 127 -17.49 -6.08 4.70
N GLU A 128 -17.50 -4.89 4.08
CA GLU A 128 -18.61 -3.97 4.10
C GLU A 128 -19.63 -4.28 3.00
N ARG A 129 -19.12 -4.43 1.77
CA ARG A 129 -19.95 -4.74 0.59
C ARG A 129 -19.10 -5.20 -0.57
N LYS A 130 -19.77 -5.73 -1.60
CA LYS A 130 -19.19 -6.01 -2.91
C LYS A 130 -19.78 -5.05 -3.94
N TYR A 131 -18.99 -4.66 -4.92
CA TYR A 131 -19.45 -3.83 -6.02
C TYR A 131 -18.76 -4.20 -7.30
N LEU A 132 -19.36 -3.80 -8.44
CA LEU A 132 -18.79 -4.03 -9.76
C LEU A 132 -17.76 -2.94 -10.05
N GLY A 133 -16.51 -3.34 -10.20
CA GLY A 133 -15.40 -2.47 -10.55
C GLY A 133 -15.14 -2.46 -12.07
N ARG A 134 -13.93 -2.04 -12.43
CA ARG A 134 -13.50 -2.01 -13.84
C ARG A 134 -13.42 -3.42 -14.41
N GLU A 135 -13.62 -3.54 -15.73
CA GLU A 135 -13.51 -4.80 -16.46
C GLU A 135 -14.42 -5.90 -15.91
N ASP A 136 -15.62 -5.51 -15.42
CA ASP A 136 -16.61 -6.41 -14.84
C ASP A 136 -16.08 -7.26 -13.68
N ARG A 137 -15.07 -6.77 -12.96
CA ARG A 137 -14.54 -7.45 -11.78
C ARG A 137 -15.38 -7.14 -10.56
N THR A 138 -15.67 -8.14 -9.77
CA THR A 138 -16.29 -7.93 -8.46
C THR A 138 -15.23 -7.53 -7.45
N ILE A 139 -15.45 -6.39 -6.81
CA ILE A 139 -14.54 -5.85 -5.80
C ILE A 139 -15.19 -5.98 -4.42
N ARG A 140 -14.43 -6.47 -3.45
CA ARG A 140 -14.81 -6.48 -2.05
C ARG A 140 -14.28 -5.21 -1.38
N LEU A 141 -15.17 -4.46 -0.75
CA LEU A 141 -14.76 -3.31 0.06
C LEU A 141 -14.60 -3.76 1.51
N TYR A 142 -13.38 -3.67 2.00
CA TYR A 142 -13.03 -3.96 3.39
C TYR A 142 -12.81 -2.68 4.16
N ILE A 143 -13.23 -2.67 5.43
CA ILE A 143 -13.13 -1.51 6.32
C ILE A 143 -12.54 -1.95 7.65
N LYS A 144 -11.69 -1.11 8.23
CA LYS A 144 -11.10 -1.32 9.55
C LYS A 144 -11.08 0.00 10.33
N ALA A 145 -11.55 -0.03 11.56
CA ALA A 145 -11.36 1.08 12.49
C ALA A 145 -9.90 1.09 12.99
N LEU A 146 -9.30 2.25 13.01
CA LEU A 146 -7.93 2.44 13.49
C LEU A 146 -7.88 2.94 14.93
#